data_605630249087956e9b2cedfead5677ff
#
_entry.id   605630249087956e9b2cedfead5677ff
#
_cell.length_a   1.000
_cell.length_b   1.000
_cell.length_c   1.000
_cell.angle_alpha   90.00
_cell.angle_beta   90.00
_cell.angle_gamma   90.00
#
_symmetry.space_group_name_H-M   'P 1'
#
loop_
_entity.id
_entity.type
_entity.pdbx_description
1 polymer ?
#
loop_
_entity_poly.entity_id
_entity_poly.type
_entity_poly.pdbx_seq_one_letter_code
_entity_poly.pdbx_strand_id
1 'polypeptide(L)'
;AHYSNHTPIQRDERFIRKYLDAGMDEQQARYASMVEGMDKSLGDVLDYLEAKGIADDTIILFMSDNGGHCLGQDKGGEPHTQNLPLREGKASVYEGGIRVPLIFRWPGKAAEGTRLNTPVINEDIFPTILEMAGVKHYETVQECDGLSLARLITAGSKMVAKAQKRGEIATQKEANAFVVPASVSGVDPERELIFHYPHQYRVEDQDDIDFMSAVRKGDWKLVYRMHTGELE
;
A
#
# COMPACT_ATOMS: atom_id res chain seq x y z
N ALA A 1 -6.56 7.58 -11.58
CA ALA A 1 -6.17 7.81 -10.18
C ALA A 1 -7.23 8.64 -9.48
N HIS A 2 -7.51 8.32 -8.21
CA HIS A 2 -8.39 9.12 -7.38
C HIS A 2 -7.64 10.30 -6.78
N TYR A 3 -8.32 11.46 -6.70
CA TYR A 3 -7.84 12.60 -5.96
C TYR A 3 -8.13 12.44 -4.44
N SER A 4 -9.10 11.60 -4.11
CA SER A 4 -9.53 11.36 -2.73
C SER A 4 -8.39 10.97 -1.82
N ASN A 5 -8.54 11.42 -0.63
CA ASN A 5 -7.75 11.56 0.57
C ASN A 5 -6.68 12.65 0.52
N HIS A 6 -6.49 13.32 -0.60
CA HIS A 6 -5.57 14.46 -0.67
C HIS A 6 -6.24 15.77 -0.24
N THR A 7 -5.44 16.71 0.24
CA THR A 7 -5.90 18.08 0.55
C THR A 7 -6.27 18.84 -0.73
N PRO A 8 -7.25 19.76 -0.68
CA PRO A 8 -8.08 20.14 0.49
C PRO A 8 -9.04 19.03 0.89
N ILE A 9 -9.17 18.77 2.21
CA ILE A 9 -10.10 17.76 2.72
C ILE A 9 -11.54 18.29 2.56
N GLN A 10 -12.21 17.77 1.55
CA GLN A 10 -13.58 18.10 1.22
C GLN A 10 -14.52 17.00 1.71
N ARG A 11 -15.71 17.38 2.13
CA ARG A 11 -16.72 16.41 2.54
C ARG A 11 -17.44 15.83 1.33
N ASP A 12 -17.73 14.55 1.40
CA ASP A 12 -18.67 13.94 0.48
C ASP A 12 -20.09 14.01 1.12
N GLU A 13 -20.96 14.82 0.52
CA GLU A 13 -22.31 15.07 1.03
C GLU A 13 -23.17 13.79 1.10
N ARG A 14 -22.83 12.76 0.31
CA ARG A 14 -23.56 11.49 0.33
C ARG A 14 -23.34 10.71 1.61
N PHE A 15 -22.17 10.89 2.26
CA PHE A 15 -21.73 10.01 3.34
C PHE A 15 -21.46 10.74 4.67
N ILE A 16 -21.18 12.05 4.65
CA ILE A 16 -20.70 12.76 5.84
C ILE A 16 -21.67 12.71 7.02
N ARG A 17 -22.98 12.70 6.76
CA ARG A 17 -24.01 12.79 7.81
C ARG A 17 -23.89 11.66 8.83
N LYS A 18 -23.66 10.42 8.37
CA LYS A 18 -23.55 9.26 9.28
C LYS A 18 -22.36 9.35 10.23
N TYR A 19 -21.27 9.98 9.81
CA TYR A 19 -20.08 10.14 10.64
C TYR A 19 -20.28 11.23 11.70
N LEU A 20 -20.94 12.33 11.34
CA LEU A 20 -21.33 13.38 12.28
C LEU A 20 -22.33 12.85 13.31
N ASP A 21 -23.33 12.09 12.88
CA ASP A 21 -24.33 11.47 13.77
C ASP A 21 -23.70 10.40 14.70
N ALA A 22 -22.59 9.80 14.30
CA ALA A 22 -21.79 8.91 15.15
C ALA A 22 -20.88 9.65 16.14
N GLY A 23 -20.89 10.99 16.15
CA GLY A 23 -20.12 11.82 17.08
C GLY A 23 -18.68 12.10 16.66
N MET A 24 -18.31 11.87 15.39
CA MET A 24 -17.01 12.30 14.89
C MET A 24 -16.99 13.84 14.79
N ASP A 25 -15.82 14.43 15.09
CA ASP A 25 -15.61 15.84 14.77
C ASP A 25 -15.68 16.09 13.24
N GLU A 26 -15.92 17.34 12.86
CA GLU A 26 -16.18 17.66 11.46
C GLU A 26 -15.00 17.36 10.55
N GLN A 27 -13.75 17.53 11.00
CA GLN A 27 -12.57 17.29 10.19
C GLN A 27 -12.37 15.78 9.93
N GLN A 28 -12.52 14.97 10.97
CA GLN A 28 -12.47 13.50 10.85
C GLN A 28 -13.62 12.98 9.98
N ALA A 29 -14.84 13.53 10.17
CA ALA A 29 -16.02 13.15 9.39
C ALA A 29 -15.84 13.48 7.89
N ARG A 30 -15.25 14.64 7.56
CA ARG A 30 -14.89 15.00 6.17
C ARG A 30 -13.97 13.98 5.57
N TYR A 31 -12.86 13.65 6.26
CA TYR A 31 -11.90 12.67 5.77
C TYR A 31 -12.54 11.30 5.58
N ALA A 32 -13.28 10.81 6.57
CA ALA A 32 -13.97 9.53 6.49
C ALA A 32 -14.96 9.47 5.32
N SER A 33 -15.70 10.57 5.07
CA SER A 33 -16.63 10.66 3.94
C SER A 33 -15.92 10.62 2.59
N MET A 34 -14.71 11.21 2.47
CA MET A 34 -13.89 11.10 1.26
C MET A 34 -13.42 9.66 1.00
N VAL A 35 -12.97 8.96 2.06
CA VAL A 35 -12.56 7.54 1.98
C VAL A 35 -13.73 6.69 1.49
N GLU A 36 -14.92 6.88 2.04
CA GLU A 36 -16.11 6.15 1.61
C GLU A 36 -16.52 6.49 0.18
N GLY A 37 -16.38 7.76 -0.22
CA GLY A 37 -16.62 8.18 -1.60
C GLY A 37 -15.68 7.49 -2.59
N MET A 38 -14.43 7.28 -2.21
CA MET A 38 -13.46 6.52 -3.00
C MET A 38 -13.84 5.03 -3.06
N ASP A 39 -14.20 4.44 -1.93
CA ASP A 39 -14.65 3.04 -1.85
C ASP A 39 -15.87 2.80 -2.72
N LYS A 40 -16.87 3.71 -2.64
CA LYS A 40 -18.06 3.69 -3.51
C LYS A 40 -17.69 3.75 -4.99
N SER A 41 -16.74 4.62 -5.35
CA SER A 41 -16.28 4.74 -6.74
C SER A 41 -15.62 3.45 -7.24
N LEU A 42 -14.84 2.77 -6.40
CA LEU A 42 -14.28 1.45 -6.73
C LEU A 42 -15.40 0.42 -6.89
N GLY A 43 -16.38 0.41 -5.97
CA GLY A 43 -17.58 -0.43 -6.08
C GLY A 43 -18.31 -0.24 -7.40
N ASP A 44 -18.53 1.01 -7.84
CA ASP A 44 -19.18 1.31 -9.13
C ASP A 44 -18.40 0.76 -10.33
N VAL A 45 -17.06 0.77 -10.28
CA VAL A 45 -16.22 0.16 -11.31
C VAL A 45 -16.41 -1.36 -11.33
N LEU A 46 -16.41 -2.00 -10.15
CA LEU A 46 -16.63 -3.44 -10.04
C LEU A 46 -18.01 -3.85 -10.58
N ASP A 47 -19.06 -3.15 -10.17
CA ASP A 47 -20.43 -3.37 -10.64
C ASP A 47 -20.55 -3.21 -12.16
N TYR A 48 -19.86 -2.21 -12.73
CA TYR A 48 -19.81 -2.00 -14.17
C TYR A 48 -19.14 -3.17 -14.91
N LEU A 49 -18.01 -3.69 -14.40
CA LEU A 49 -17.32 -4.83 -14.98
C LEU A 49 -18.20 -6.10 -14.98
N GLU A 50 -18.90 -6.33 -13.87
CA GLU A 50 -19.86 -7.43 -13.75
C GLU A 50 -21.02 -7.26 -14.76
N ALA A 51 -21.63 -6.07 -14.82
CA ALA A 51 -22.72 -5.79 -15.74
C ALA A 51 -22.33 -5.93 -17.22
N LYS A 52 -21.05 -5.72 -17.53
CA LYS A 52 -20.50 -5.94 -18.89
C LYS A 52 -20.08 -7.38 -19.16
N GLY A 53 -20.08 -8.26 -18.17
CA GLY A 53 -19.64 -9.63 -18.30
C GLY A 53 -18.14 -9.79 -18.57
N ILE A 54 -17.33 -8.81 -18.14
CA ILE A 54 -15.87 -8.81 -18.34
C ILE A 54 -15.08 -8.85 -17.02
N ALA A 55 -15.77 -9.01 -15.89
CA ALA A 55 -15.14 -9.01 -14.58
C ALA A 55 -14.10 -10.14 -14.40
N ASP A 56 -14.36 -11.31 -14.98
CA ASP A 56 -13.45 -12.45 -14.90
C ASP A 56 -12.24 -12.34 -15.86
N ASP A 57 -12.34 -11.48 -16.86
CA ASP A 57 -11.25 -11.17 -17.80
C ASP A 57 -10.49 -9.88 -17.39
N THR A 58 -10.81 -9.30 -16.23
CA THR A 58 -10.22 -8.05 -15.76
C THR A 58 -9.36 -8.27 -14.51
N ILE A 59 -8.11 -7.83 -14.61
CA ILE A 59 -7.21 -7.74 -13.45
C ILE A 59 -7.42 -6.40 -12.78
N ILE A 60 -7.55 -6.40 -11.46
CA ILE A 60 -7.68 -5.18 -10.66
C ILE A 60 -6.51 -5.09 -9.69
N LEU A 61 -5.85 -3.94 -9.71
CA LEU A 61 -4.82 -3.56 -8.77
C LEU A 61 -5.27 -2.28 -8.06
N PHE A 62 -5.36 -2.36 -6.74
CA PHE A 62 -5.61 -1.20 -5.89
C PHE A 62 -4.40 -0.95 -4.99
N MET A 63 -3.88 0.27 -5.02
CA MET A 63 -2.70 0.66 -4.26
C MET A 63 -2.78 2.13 -3.88
N SER A 64 -2.20 2.50 -2.74
CA SER A 64 -1.91 3.90 -2.43
C SER A 64 -0.51 4.26 -2.94
N ASP A 65 -0.31 5.53 -3.29
CA ASP A 65 0.97 6.08 -3.73
C ASP A 65 1.95 6.30 -2.57
N ASN A 66 1.42 6.64 -1.38
CA ASN A 66 2.19 6.86 -0.15
C ASN A 66 1.30 6.67 1.08
N GLY A 67 1.90 6.70 2.25
CA GLY A 67 1.19 6.63 3.52
C GLY A 67 0.30 7.84 3.78
N GLY A 68 -0.63 7.69 4.72
CA GLY A 68 -1.54 8.75 5.11
C GLY A 68 -0.82 9.97 5.67
N HIS A 69 -1.41 11.14 5.45
CA HIS A 69 -0.90 12.39 5.98
C HIS A 69 -1.22 12.50 7.47
N CYS A 70 -0.23 12.31 8.33
CA CYS A 70 -0.38 12.36 9.80
C CYS A 70 0.04 13.70 10.43
N LEU A 71 0.32 14.71 9.62
CA LEU A 71 0.88 16.00 10.01
C LEU A 71 -0.21 17.09 10.11
N GLY A 72 -1.32 16.78 10.77
CA GLY A 72 -2.47 17.69 10.86
C GLY A 72 -2.34 18.82 11.88
N GLN A 73 -1.26 18.83 12.69
CA GLN A 73 -1.10 19.79 13.79
C GLN A 73 -0.65 21.20 13.35
N ASP A 74 -0.12 21.33 12.14
CA ASP A 74 0.46 22.60 11.65
C ASP A 74 -0.52 23.77 11.58
N LYS A 75 -1.79 23.53 11.74
CA LYS A 75 -2.83 24.59 11.73
C LYS A 75 -3.69 24.57 12.98
N GLY A 76 -3.17 24.03 14.07
CA GLY A 76 -3.83 24.04 15.38
C GLY A 76 -4.99 23.05 15.52
N GLY A 77 -5.05 22.01 14.69
CA GLY A 77 -6.03 20.93 14.79
C GLY A 77 -5.41 19.58 15.14
N GLU A 78 -6.23 18.67 15.65
CA GLU A 78 -5.84 17.26 15.75
C GLU A 78 -5.65 16.65 14.35
N PRO A 79 -4.72 15.71 14.18
CA PRO A 79 -4.54 15.02 12.91
C PRO A 79 -5.86 14.35 12.48
N HIS A 80 -6.33 14.61 11.28
CA HIS A 80 -7.53 13.97 10.72
C HIS A 80 -7.28 12.52 10.32
N THR A 81 -6.03 12.10 10.26
CA THR A 81 -5.63 10.72 10.00
C THR A 81 -4.38 10.37 10.80
N GLN A 82 -4.24 9.10 11.12
CA GLN A 82 -3.08 8.54 11.80
C GLN A 82 -2.73 7.21 11.17
N ASN A 83 -1.44 6.90 11.13
CA ASN A 83 -0.94 5.62 10.62
C ASN A 83 -0.59 4.62 11.74
N LEU A 84 -1.04 4.88 12.96
CA LEU A 84 -0.76 4.01 14.10
C LEU A 84 -1.17 2.55 13.86
N PRO A 85 -0.36 1.58 14.28
CA PRO A 85 0.86 1.70 15.10
C PRO A 85 2.13 2.02 14.29
N LEU A 86 2.03 2.34 12.99
CA LEU A 86 3.17 2.68 12.15
C LEU A 86 3.66 4.09 12.48
N ARG A 87 4.98 4.26 12.50
CA ARG A 87 5.61 5.55 12.76
C ARG A 87 5.47 6.46 11.55
N GLU A 88 5.17 7.73 11.78
CA GLU A 88 5.07 8.81 10.81
C GLU A 88 4.04 8.55 9.68
N GLY A 89 4.18 9.27 8.58
CA GLY A 89 3.26 9.21 7.43
C GLY A 89 3.88 9.72 6.16
N LYS A 90 3.05 10.27 5.29
CA LYS A 90 3.45 10.86 4.01
C LYS A 90 4.70 11.73 4.17
N ALA A 91 5.59 11.65 3.21
CA ALA A 91 6.89 12.34 3.15
C ALA A 91 7.97 11.79 4.08
N SER A 92 7.78 10.61 4.66
CA SER A 92 8.81 9.94 5.44
C SER A 92 9.16 8.56 4.89
N VAL A 93 10.36 8.08 5.20
CA VAL A 93 10.79 6.72 4.90
C VAL A 93 10.45 5.73 6.02
N TYR A 94 9.79 6.18 7.09
CA TYR A 94 9.25 5.31 8.13
C TYR A 94 8.04 4.51 7.63
N GLU A 95 7.68 3.45 8.35
CA GLU A 95 6.63 2.53 7.90
C GLU A 95 5.28 3.23 7.61
N GLY A 96 4.94 4.27 8.39
CA GLY A 96 3.70 5.03 8.13
C GLY A 96 3.70 5.79 6.80
N GLY A 97 4.88 6.11 6.26
CA GLY A 97 5.02 6.80 4.98
C GLY A 97 5.10 5.88 3.77
N ILE A 98 5.62 4.67 3.94
CA ILE A 98 5.93 3.76 2.81
C ILE A 98 5.14 2.45 2.81
N ARG A 99 4.59 2.02 3.94
CA ARG A 99 3.79 0.80 4.02
C ARG A 99 2.34 1.09 3.71
N VAL A 100 1.94 0.85 2.47
CA VAL A 100 0.63 1.20 1.92
C VAL A 100 -0.20 -0.03 1.61
N PRO A 101 -1.55 0.12 1.51
CA PRO A 101 -2.41 -0.93 1.01
C PRO A 101 -2.04 -1.34 -0.42
N LEU A 102 -1.99 -2.65 -0.67
CA LEU A 102 -1.80 -3.23 -1.99
C LEU A 102 -2.72 -4.45 -2.11
N ILE A 103 -3.65 -4.41 -3.05
CA ILE A 103 -4.64 -5.46 -3.27
C ILE A 103 -4.64 -5.86 -4.74
N PHE A 104 -4.60 -7.16 -4.98
CA PHE A 104 -4.74 -7.73 -6.33
C PHE A 104 -6.00 -8.59 -6.42
N ARG A 105 -6.78 -8.38 -7.49
CA ARG A 105 -7.78 -9.33 -7.96
C ARG A 105 -7.32 -9.84 -9.33
N TRP A 106 -7.05 -11.14 -9.41
CA TRP A 106 -6.69 -11.82 -10.65
C TRP A 106 -7.51 -13.10 -10.78
N PRO A 107 -8.70 -13.03 -11.41
CA PRO A 107 -9.64 -14.14 -11.47
C PRO A 107 -9.03 -15.42 -12.03
N GLY A 108 -9.35 -16.55 -11.41
CA GLY A 108 -8.83 -17.86 -11.81
C GLY A 108 -7.32 -18.09 -11.59
N LYS A 109 -6.57 -17.08 -11.19
CA LYS A 109 -5.12 -17.13 -10.99
C LYS A 109 -4.71 -16.99 -9.51
N ALA A 110 -5.15 -15.93 -8.87
CA ALA A 110 -4.90 -15.70 -7.44
C ALA A 110 -5.93 -16.43 -6.58
N ALA A 111 -5.52 -16.91 -5.41
CA ALA A 111 -6.44 -17.48 -4.44
C ALA A 111 -7.10 -16.35 -3.62
N GLU A 112 -8.41 -16.36 -3.55
CA GLU A 112 -9.20 -15.36 -2.84
C GLU A 112 -8.96 -15.39 -1.32
N GLY A 113 -9.11 -14.21 -0.68
CA GLY A 113 -9.03 -14.06 0.77
C GLY A 113 -7.66 -14.34 1.37
N THR A 114 -6.61 -14.41 0.55
CA THR A 114 -5.25 -14.65 1.03
C THR A 114 -4.53 -13.34 1.34
N ARG A 115 -3.65 -13.38 2.35
CA ARG A 115 -2.72 -12.30 2.68
C ARG A 115 -1.30 -12.77 2.48
N LEU A 116 -0.51 -11.99 1.77
CA LEU A 116 0.90 -12.26 1.47
C LEU A 116 1.76 -11.32 2.30
N ASN A 117 2.72 -11.83 3.03
CA ASN A 117 3.58 -11.06 3.94
C ASN A 117 4.98 -10.81 3.38
N THR A 118 5.21 -11.14 2.11
CA THR A 118 6.48 -10.83 1.43
C THR A 118 6.58 -9.32 1.21
N PRO A 119 7.66 -8.66 1.66
CA PRO A 119 7.88 -7.24 1.37
C PRO A 119 8.03 -6.99 -0.12
N VAL A 120 7.32 -5.99 -0.62
CA VAL A 120 7.32 -5.58 -2.03
C VAL A 120 7.44 -4.05 -2.12
N ILE A 121 7.80 -3.54 -3.29
CA ILE A 121 8.02 -2.11 -3.53
C ILE A 121 7.34 -1.68 -4.83
N ASN A 122 7.14 -0.38 -5.03
CA ASN A 122 6.43 0.17 -6.19
C ASN A 122 7.04 -0.25 -7.53
N GLU A 123 8.35 -0.36 -7.61
CA GLU A 123 9.09 -0.76 -8.80
C GLU A 123 8.69 -2.16 -9.29
N ASP A 124 8.19 -3.01 -8.39
CA ASP A 124 7.69 -4.34 -8.73
C ASP A 124 6.41 -4.32 -9.56
N ILE A 125 5.66 -3.22 -9.52
CA ILE A 125 4.33 -3.14 -10.16
C ILE A 125 4.45 -3.17 -11.68
N PHE A 126 5.41 -2.46 -12.25
CA PHE A 126 5.59 -2.40 -13.70
C PHE A 126 5.86 -3.78 -14.33
N PRO A 127 6.90 -4.54 -13.92
CA PRO A 127 7.12 -5.88 -14.46
C PRO A 127 5.98 -6.84 -14.13
N THR A 128 5.31 -6.67 -12.99
CA THR A 128 4.13 -7.47 -12.62
C THR A 128 2.99 -7.30 -13.61
N ILE A 129 2.64 -6.06 -13.93
CA ILE A 129 1.55 -5.77 -14.88
C ILE A 129 1.88 -6.34 -16.26
N LEU A 130 3.10 -6.20 -16.73
CA LEU A 130 3.52 -6.74 -18.01
C LEU A 130 3.39 -8.27 -18.07
N GLU A 131 3.88 -8.97 -17.03
CA GLU A 131 3.76 -10.42 -16.97
C GLU A 131 2.28 -10.86 -16.87
N MET A 132 1.47 -10.18 -16.04
CA MET A 132 0.04 -10.47 -15.90
C MET A 132 -0.72 -10.24 -17.22
N ALA A 133 -0.30 -9.28 -18.03
CA ALA A 133 -0.83 -9.00 -19.37
C ALA A 133 -0.30 -9.96 -20.45
N GLY A 134 0.60 -10.89 -20.09
CA GLY A 134 1.18 -11.87 -21.02
C GLY A 134 2.31 -11.34 -21.90
N VAL A 135 2.87 -10.17 -21.59
CA VAL A 135 4.03 -9.61 -22.30
C VAL A 135 5.29 -10.37 -21.88
N LYS A 136 5.90 -11.07 -22.83
CA LYS A 136 7.06 -11.94 -22.55
C LYS A 136 8.41 -11.24 -22.76
N HIS A 137 8.44 -10.27 -23.64
CA HIS A 137 9.66 -9.53 -23.98
C HIS A 137 9.33 -8.04 -24.03
N TYR A 138 10.11 -7.26 -23.35
CA TYR A 138 10.04 -5.81 -23.38
C TYR A 138 11.43 -5.22 -23.16
N GLU A 139 11.64 -4.05 -23.71
CA GLU A 139 12.84 -3.26 -23.49
C GLU A 139 12.45 -1.99 -22.72
N THR A 140 13.28 -1.58 -21.79
CA THR A 140 13.12 -0.33 -21.05
C THR A 140 14.26 0.61 -21.34
N VAL A 141 13.97 1.92 -21.40
CA VAL A 141 15.00 2.95 -21.56
C VAL A 141 15.88 3.05 -20.31
N GLN A 142 15.27 2.76 -19.16
CA GLN A 142 15.95 2.74 -17.87
C GLN A 142 15.97 1.30 -17.33
N GLU A 143 16.99 0.98 -16.56
CA GLU A 143 17.03 -0.27 -15.81
C GLU A 143 15.84 -0.35 -14.86
N CYS A 144 15.21 -1.51 -14.77
CA CYS A 144 14.08 -1.74 -13.89
C CYS A 144 14.54 -2.61 -12.73
N ASP A 145 14.64 -2.03 -11.54
CA ASP A 145 15.05 -2.73 -10.32
C ASP A 145 13.94 -3.62 -9.74
N GLY A 146 12.70 -3.45 -10.22
CA GLY A 146 11.55 -4.19 -9.76
C GLY A 146 11.53 -5.64 -10.24
N LEU A 147 10.90 -6.50 -9.45
CA LEU A 147 10.68 -7.91 -9.76
C LEU A 147 9.19 -8.17 -9.99
N SER A 148 8.86 -9.06 -10.93
CA SER A 148 7.45 -9.44 -11.10
C SER A 148 6.92 -10.23 -9.89
N LEU A 149 5.78 -9.80 -9.38
CA LEU A 149 5.04 -10.43 -8.30
C LEU A 149 4.05 -11.51 -8.80
N ALA A 150 3.97 -11.77 -10.09
CA ALA A 150 2.97 -12.66 -10.68
C ALA A 150 2.98 -14.07 -10.04
N ARG A 151 4.17 -14.63 -9.78
CA ARG A 151 4.30 -15.92 -9.09
C ARG A 151 3.94 -15.83 -7.60
N LEU A 152 4.29 -14.74 -6.93
CA LEU A 152 3.89 -14.49 -5.55
C LEU A 152 2.35 -14.44 -5.46
N ILE A 153 1.71 -13.72 -6.35
CA ILE A 153 0.23 -13.58 -6.39
C ILE A 153 -0.44 -14.90 -6.74
N THR A 154 0.10 -15.70 -7.65
CA THR A 154 -0.52 -16.95 -8.09
C THR A 154 -0.13 -18.15 -7.23
N ALA A 155 1.11 -18.57 -7.28
CA ALA A 155 1.59 -19.75 -6.54
C ALA A 155 1.64 -19.51 -5.03
N GLY A 156 2.09 -18.31 -4.62
CA GLY A 156 2.16 -17.91 -3.22
C GLY A 156 0.78 -17.86 -2.56
N SER A 157 -0.21 -17.23 -3.21
CA SER A 157 -1.57 -17.17 -2.66
C SER A 157 -2.20 -18.56 -2.51
N LYS A 158 -1.98 -19.46 -3.48
CA LYS A 158 -2.45 -20.87 -3.39
C LYS A 158 -1.77 -21.62 -2.26
N MET A 159 -0.50 -21.37 -2.00
CA MET A 159 0.22 -21.93 -0.85
C MET A 159 -0.39 -21.46 0.46
N VAL A 160 -0.63 -20.16 0.61
CA VAL A 160 -1.30 -19.59 1.80
C VAL A 160 -2.70 -20.16 1.98
N ALA A 161 -3.52 -20.19 0.92
CA ALA A 161 -4.87 -20.75 0.98
C ALA A 161 -4.87 -22.23 1.41
N LYS A 162 -3.88 -23.01 0.97
CA LYS A 162 -3.73 -24.41 1.39
C LYS A 162 -3.35 -24.52 2.87
N ALA A 163 -2.45 -23.66 3.35
CA ALA A 163 -2.07 -23.61 4.76
C ALA A 163 -3.27 -23.22 5.66
N GLN A 164 -4.07 -22.23 5.22
CA GLN A 164 -5.32 -21.86 5.91
C GLN A 164 -6.29 -23.03 6.00
N LYS A 165 -6.54 -23.76 4.90
CA LYS A 165 -7.41 -24.94 4.87
C LYS A 165 -6.94 -26.07 5.78
N ARG A 166 -5.64 -26.18 6.04
CA ARG A 166 -5.04 -27.17 6.95
C ARG A 166 -5.02 -26.72 8.42
N GLY A 167 -5.46 -25.48 8.70
CA GLY A 167 -5.40 -24.90 10.04
C GLY A 167 -4.00 -24.46 10.48
N GLU A 168 -3.03 -24.44 9.58
CA GLU A 168 -1.66 -23.95 9.83
C GLU A 168 -1.64 -22.40 9.96
N ILE A 169 -2.66 -21.72 9.42
CA ILE A 169 -2.91 -20.29 9.52
C ILE A 169 -4.35 -20.10 9.97
N ALA A 170 -4.58 -19.98 11.28
CA ALA A 170 -5.89 -19.78 11.86
C ALA A 170 -6.10 -18.37 12.42
N THR A 171 -5.00 -17.66 12.71
CA THR A 171 -5.02 -16.33 13.33
C THR A 171 -4.31 -15.31 12.46
N GLN A 172 -4.60 -14.01 12.73
CA GLN A 172 -3.89 -12.90 12.07
C GLN A 172 -2.38 -12.93 12.37
N LYS A 173 -1.99 -13.35 13.59
CA LYS A 173 -0.57 -13.46 13.98
C LYS A 173 0.15 -14.50 13.14
N GLU A 174 -0.46 -15.66 12.94
CA GLU A 174 0.09 -16.73 12.08
C GLU A 174 0.15 -16.31 10.62
N ALA A 175 -0.88 -15.62 10.12
CA ALA A 175 -0.89 -15.07 8.77
C ALA A 175 0.26 -14.05 8.57
N ASN A 176 0.52 -13.20 9.55
CA ASN A 176 1.62 -12.24 9.50
C ASN A 176 3.01 -12.88 9.58
N ALA A 177 3.11 -14.04 10.21
CA ALA A 177 4.36 -14.81 10.32
C ALA A 177 4.60 -15.76 9.15
N PHE A 178 3.58 -16.04 8.32
CA PHE A 178 3.69 -16.99 7.23
C PHE A 178 4.39 -16.35 6.03
N VAL A 179 5.61 -16.79 5.76
CA VAL A 179 6.43 -16.32 4.64
C VAL A 179 6.37 -17.31 3.47
N VAL A 180 6.07 -16.82 2.29
CA VAL A 180 6.13 -17.60 1.06
C VAL A 180 7.59 -17.72 0.63
N PRO A 181 8.17 -18.95 0.51
CA PRO A 181 9.56 -19.09 0.12
C PRO A 181 9.86 -18.53 -1.27
N ALA A 182 11.06 -18.00 -1.48
CA ALA A 182 11.51 -17.48 -2.77
C ALA A 182 11.42 -18.54 -3.89
N SER A 183 11.64 -19.80 -3.58
CA SER A 183 11.48 -20.92 -4.54
C SER A 183 10.05 -21.05 -5.10
N VAL A 184 9.04 -20.60 -4.35
CA VAL A 184 7.63 -20.58 -4.76
C VAL A 184 7.28 -19.26 -5.41
N SER A 185 7.61 -18.15 -4.74
CA SER A 185 7.21 -16.80 -5.15
C SER A 185 8.06 -16.23 -6.30
N GLY A 186 9.30 -16.62 -6.40
CA GLY A 186 10.32 -15.96 -7.25
C GLY A 186 10.81 -14.63 -6.66
N VAL A 187 10.33 -14.25 -5.47
CA VAL A 187 10.71 -13.01 -4.77
C VAL A 187 11.39 -13.40 -3.47
N ASP A 188 12.62 -12.96 -3.28
CA ASP A 188 13.32 -13.15 -2.02
C ASP A 188 12.73 -12.23 -0.94
N PRO A 189 12.16 -12.74 0.15
CA PRO A 189 11.63 -11.92 1.23
C PRO A 189 12.72 -11.13 1.98
N GLU A 190 13.97 -11.55 1.86
CA GLU A 190 15.14 -10.91 2.47
C GLU A 190 15.87 -9.95 1.52
N ARG A 191 15.34 -9.68 0.33
CA ARG A 191 15.94 -8.72 -0.60
C ARG A 191 15.97 -7.31 0.01
N GLU A 192 16.92 -6.53 -0.44
CA GLU A 192 17.05 -5.14 -0.03
C GLU A 192 16.01 -4.28 -0.76
N LEU A 193 15.23 -3.51 -0.01
CA LEU A 193 14.30 -2.51 -0.52
C LEU A 193 14.84 -1.14 -0.13
N ILE A 194 15.12 -0.30 -1.14
CA ILE A 194 15.75 0.99 -0.97
C ILE A 194 14.71 2.09 -1.14
N PHE A 195 14.68 3.03 -0.22
CA PHE A 195 13.81 4.20 -0.24
C PHE A 195 14.69 5.44 -0.16
N HIS A 196 14.51 6.35 -1.09
CA HIS A 196 15.31 7.56 -1.16
C HIS A 196 14.39 8.77 -1.28
N TYR A 197 14.39 9.61 -0.25
CA TYR A 197 13.59 10.82 -0.17
C TYR A 197 14.47 12.06 0.09
N PRO A 198 15.15 12.58 -0.96
CA PRO A 198 16.10 13.69 -0.85
C PRO A 198 15.40 15.05 -0.95
N HIS A 199 14.21 15.18 -0.38
CA HIS A 199 13.40 16.40 -0.48
C HIS A 199 13.13 16.98 0.90
N GLN A 200 13.03 18.30 0.94
CA GLN A 200 12.42 19.02 2.05
C GLN A 200 10.92 19.15 1.75
N TYR A 201 10.10 18.49 2.56
CA TYR A 201 8.65 18.55 2.40
C TYR A 201 8.05 19.82 3.02
N ARG A 202 8.68 20.35 4.08
CA ARG A 202 8.25 21.56 4.80
C ARG A 202 9.42 22.51 5.03
N VAL A 203 9.10 23.80 5.02
CA VAL A 203 10.07 24.88 5.25
C VAL A 203 10.28 25.17 6.73
N GLU A 204 9.37 24.73 7.61
CA GLU A 204 9.36 25.05 9.04
C GLU A 204 9.50 23.79 9.91
N ASP A 205 10.60 23.74 10.64
CA ASP A 205 10.88 22.95 11.86
C ASP A 205 10.35 21.50 11.97
N GLN A 206 10.60 20.65 10.97
CA GLN A 206 10.44 19.21 11.17
C GLN A 206 11.66 18.47 10.62
N ASP A 207 12.71 18.45 11.40
CA ASP A 207 13.97 17.74 11.11
C ASP A 207 13.79 16.22 10.96
N ASP A 208 12.61 15.69 11.32
CA ASP A 208 12.43 14.26 11.50
C ASP A 208 11.99 13.49 10.26
N ILE A 209 11.54 14.18 9.21
CA ILE A 209 10.99 13.52 8.00
C ILE A 209 11.63 13.93 6.69
N ASP A 210 12.45 14.96 6.67
CA ASP A 210 13.09 15.49 5.47
C ASP A 210 14.48 14.87 5.21
N PHE A 211 14.86 14.78 3.92
CA PHE A 211 16.19 14.35 3.48
C PHE A 211 16.64 13.01 4.06
N MET A 212 15.85 11.98 3.81
CA MET A 212 16.10 10.64 4.31
C MET A 212 16.36 9.63 3.21
N SER A 213 17.16 8.64 3.52
CA SER A 213 17.21 7.36 2.80
C SER A 213 17.00 6.22 3.78
N ALA A 214 16.43 5.13 3.31
CA ALA A 214 16.33 3.91 4.09
C ALA A 214 16.59 2.69 3.25
N VAL A 215 17.15 1.67 3.87
CA VAL A 215 17.19 0.30 3.33
C VAL A 215 16.47 -0.62 4.30
N ARG A 216 15.56 -1.44 3.76
CA ARG A 216 14.91 -2.52 4.50
C ARG A 216 15.41 -3.85 3.98
N LYS A 217 15.76 -4.76 4.90
CA LYS A 217 16.15 -6.15 4.62
C LYS A 217 15.56 -7.07 5.68
N GLY A 218 14.67 -7.95 5.28
CA GLY A 218 13.93 -8.77 6.23
C GLY A 218 13.21 -7.92 7.27
N ASP A 219 13.48 -8.17 8.55
CA ASP A 219 12.91 -7.44 9.68
C ASP A 219 13.72 -6.20 10.09
N TRP A 220 14.84 -5.95 9.42
CA TRP A 220 15.72 -4.82 9.72
C TRP A 220 15.46 -3.66 8.78
N LYS A 221 15.62 -2.45 9.32
CA LYS A 221 15.57 -1.21 8.57
C LYS A 221 16.62 -0.26 9.12
N LEU A 222 17.45 0.26 8.21
CA LEU A 222 18.41 1.30 8.50
C LEU A 222 17.93 2.58 7.86
N VAL A 223 17.85 3.65 8.64
CA VAL A 223 17.49 4.99 8.15
C VAL A 223 18.72 5.89 8.24
N TYR A 224 18.99 6.60 7.15
CA TYR A 224 20.05 7.61 7.07
C TYR A 224 19.42 8.99 6.95
N ARG A 225 19.73 9.85 7.91
CA ARG A 225 19.33 11.26 7.91
C ARG A 225 20.42 12.08 7.23
N MET A 226 20.17 12.58 6.02
CA MET A 226 21.19 13.24 5.21
C MET A 226 21.63 14.59 5.79
N HIS A 227 20.76 15.29 6.54
CA HIS A 227 21.09 16.56 7.17
C HIS A 227 22.09 16.43 8.30
N THR A 228 21.91 15.43 9.15
CA THR A 228 22.71 15.25 10.37
C THR A 228 23.82 14.23 10.16
N GLY A 229 23.74 13.39 9.14
CA GLY A 229 24.63 12.25 8.94
C GLY A 229 24.36 11.09 9.88
N GLU A 230 23.25 11.10 10.61
CA GLU A 230 22.88 10.07 11.58
C GLU A 230 22.34 8.82 10.91
N LEU A 231 22.61 7.68 11.54
CA LEU A 231 22.04 6.38 11.21
C LEU A 231 21.15 5.92 12.36
N GLU A 232 19.95 5.47 12.03
CA GLU A 232 18.92 4.97 12.95
C GLU A 232 18.46 3.54 12.56
#